data_4f8e30ad78d09812bddb60d8dff842ed
#
_entry.id   4f8e30ad78d09812bddb60d8dff842ed
#
_cell.length_a   1.000
_cell.length_b   1.000
_cell.length_c   1.000
_cell.angle_alpha   90.00
_cell.angle_beta   90.00
_cell.angle_gamma   90.00
#
_symmetry.space_group_name_H-M   'P 1'
#
loop_
_entity.id
_entity.type
_entity.pdbx_description
1 polymer ?
#
loop_
_entity_poly.entity_id
_entity_poly.type
_entity_poly.pdbx_seq_one_letter_code
_entity_poly.pdbx_strand_id
1 'polypeptide(L)'
;MSSAIETQEHKALRAAVAALGRKYGRDYLSRVAREGGHPDELWADAAQLGYLGVSLPEEYGGGGGGIAELSIVLEELGAAGCPLLMMVVSPAICGTVISRFGTPEQKRAWLPGLADGTRTMAFGITEPDAGSNSHRITTTARRDGDDWILTGRKVFISGVDIADATLIVGRTEDARSGRLKPCLFIVPREAPGFSRTVIDMELQAAEKQFELVLDEVRLPADALVGDEDAGLLQLFAGLNPERTMTAAFAIGMGRYALATAVDYARTRQVWKEPIGAHQAVAHPLAQAHIELELARLMMQRAAALYDAGDDMGAGEAANMAKYAAGEACVRAVDQSVHTLGGNGLTREYGLASLITASRVARIAPVSREMILNFISHQTLHLPKSY
;
A
#
# COMPACT_ATOMS: atom_id res chain seq x y z
N MET A 1 -0.44 -33.37 -8.42
CA MET A 1 -0.91 -32.17 -7.73
C MET A 1 -0.52 -30.99 -8.59
N SER A 2 -1.43 -30.52 -9.43
CA SER A 2 -1.22 -29.29 -10.19
C SER A 2 -1.51 -28.12 -9.24
N SER A 3 -0.50 -27.59 -8.58
CA SER A 3 -0.61 -26.30 -7.89
C SER A 3 -0.57 -25.21 -8.94
N ALA A 4 -1.68 -24.95 -9.60
CA ALA A 4 -1.85 -23.67 -10.26
C ALA A 4 -1.78 -22.62 -9.14
N ILE A 5 -0.77 -21.77 -9.17
CA ILE A 5 -0.56 -20.69 -8.19
C ILE A 5 -1.77 -19.73 -8.18
N GLU A 6 -2.49 -19.63 -9.30
CA GLU A 6 -3.73 -18.87 -9.44
C GLU A 6 -4.88 -19.80 -9.84
N THR A 7 -6.01 -19.67 -9.16
CA THR A 7 -7.26 -20.37 -9.48
C THR A 7 -7.91 -19.80 -10.75
N GLN A 8 -8.99 -20.42 -11.23
CA GLN A 8 -9.76 -19.88 -12.35
C GLN A 8 -10.47 -18.59 -11.96
N GLU A 9 -10.92 -18.50 -10.71
CA GLU A 9 -11.53 -17.29 -10.14
C GLU A 9 -10.53 -16.13 -10.10
N HIS A 10 -9.27 -16.37 -9.68
CA HIS A 10 -8.21 -15.35 -9.71
C HIS A 10 -7.95 -14.87 -11.13
N LYS A 11 -7.92 -15.77 -12.13
CA LYS A 11 -7.74 -15.37 -13.54
C LYS A 11 -8.92 -14.54 -14.07
N ALA A 12 -10.14 -14.90 -13.67
CA ALA A 12 -11.34 -14.15 -14.04
C ALA A 12 -11.35 -12.76 -13.40
N LEU A 13 -11.00 -12.67 -12.10
CA LEU A 13 -10.86 -11.41 -11.40
C LEU A 13 -9.80 -10.51 -12.08
N ARG A 14 -8.64 -11.06 -12.39
CA ARG A 14 -7.55 -10.36 -13.08
C ARG A 14 -8.02 -9.79 -14.42
N ALA A 15 -8.73 -10.59 -15.23
CA ALA A 15 -9.25 -10.15 -16.52
C ALA A 15 -10.29 -9.02 -16.38
N ALA A 16 -11.18 -9.12 -15.38
CA ALA A 16 -12.22 -8.13 -15.11
C ALA A 16 -11.61 -6.80 -14.63
N VAL A 17 -10.65 -6.85 -13.69
CA VAL A 17 -9.95 -5.64 -13.20
C VAL A 17 -9.12 -4.99 -14.31
N ALA A 18 -8.43 -5.78 -15.14
CA ALA A 18 -7.70 -5.27 -16.29
C ALA A 18 -8.63 -4.56 -17.29
N ALA A 19 -9.89 -5.01 -17.44
CA ALA A 19 -10.88 -4.32 -18.27
C ALA A 19 -11.28 -2.95 -17.67
N LEU A 20 -11.50 -2.88 -16.36
CA LEU A 20 -11.71 -1.62 -15.66
C LEU A 20 -10.50 -0.68 -15.82
N GLY A 21 -9.29 -1.20 -15.58
CA GLY A 21 -8.06 -0.42 -15.70
C GLY A 21 -7.87 0.19 -17.08
N ARG A 22 -8.20 -0.56 -18.16
CA ARG A 22 -8.15 -0.05 -19.55
C ARG A 22 -9.15 1.07 -19.84
N LYS A 23 -10.27 1.14 -19.12
CA LYS A 23 -11.24 2.25 -19.25
C LYS A 23 -10.62 3.58 -18.82
N TYR A 24 -9.76 3.56 -17.82
CA TYR A 24 -9.17 4.75 -17.22
C TYR A 24 -7.73 5.00 -17.68
N GLY A 25 -6.84 4.09 -17.41
CA GLY A 25 -5.44 4.15 -17.85
C GLY A 25 -4.59 5.23 -17.17
N ARG A 26 -3.35 5.36 -17.66
CA ARG A 26 -2.37 6.29 -17.08
C ARG A 26 -2.72 7.75 -17.30
N ASP A 27 -3.30 8.09 -18.43
CA ASP A 27 -3.62 9.49 -18.78
C ASP A 27 -4.66 10.07 -17.82
N TYR A 28 -5.68 9.29 -17.47
CA TYR A 28 -6.67 9.66 -16.47
C TYR A 28 -6.00 9.98 -15.13
N LEU A 29 -5.25 9.04 -14.57
CA LEU A 29 -4.62 9.23 -13.26
C LEU A 29 -3.59 10.37 -13.26
N SER A 30 -2.82 10.51 -14.35
CA SER A 30 -1.84 11.59 -14.50
C SER A 30 -2.51 12.97 -14.59
N ARG A 31 -3.67 13.06 -15.23
CA ARG A 31 -4.48 14.29 -15.30
C ARG A 31 -5.00 14.64 -13.91
N VAL A 32 -5.67 13.69 -13.24
CA VAL A 32 -6.19 13.85 -11.88
C VAL A 32 -5.10 14.34 -10.91
N ALA A 33 -3.92 13.69 -10.92
CA ALA A 33 -2.81 14.07 -10.06
C ALA A 33 -2.29 15.49 -10.33
N ARG A 34 -2.22 15.91 -11.61
CA ARG A 34 -1.78 17.29 -11.97
C ARG A 34 -2.79 18.35 -11.57
N GLU A 35 -4.08 18.03 -11.62
CA GLU A 35 -5.17 18.93 -11.24
C GLU A 35 -5.34 19.00 -9.71
N GLY A 36 -4.60 18.19 -8.96
CA GLY A 36 -4.68 18.11 -7.49
C GLY A 36 -6.00 17.50 -7.01
N GLY A 37 -6.70 16.76 -7.89
CA GLY A 37 -7.93 16.04 -7.61
C GLY A 37 -7.68 14.62 -7.08
N HIS A 38 -8.79 13.86 -6.97
CA HIS A 38 -8.80 12.45 -6.58
C HIS A 38 -9.41 11.61 -7.70
N PRO A 39 -9.07 10.31 -7.80
CA PRO A 39 -9.58 9.42 -8.84
C PRO A 39 -11.00 8.92 -8.53
N ASP A 40 -11.93 9.84 -8.26
CA ASP A 40 -13.28 9.56 -7.74
C ASP A 40 -14.09 8.66 -8.67
N GLU A 41 -13.99 8.85 -9.99
CA GLU A 41 -14.71 8.04 -10.97
C GLU A 41 -14.22 6.58 -10.96
N LEU A 42 -12.89 6.39 -10.94
CA LEU A 42 -12.29 5.05 -10.84
C LEU A 42 -12.59 4.40 -9.50
N TRP A 43 -12.56 5.18 -8.41
CA TRP A 43 -12.91 4.70 -7.07
C TRP A 43 -14.36 4.22 -7.02
N ALA A 44 -15.31 5.01 -7.55
CA ALA A 44 -16.73 4.67 -7.59
C ALA A 44 -17.00 3.41 -8.44
N ASP A 45 -16.38 3.31 -9.61
CA ASP A 45 -16.51 2.11 -10.45
C ASP A 45 -15.92 0.86 -9.77
N ALA A 46 -14.75 0.99 -9.13
CA ALA A 46 -14.14 -0.11 -8.37
C ALA A 46 -15.01 -0.53 -7.17
N ALA A 47 -15.65 0.43 -6.50
CA ALA A 47 -16.62 0.21 -5.43
C ALA A 47 -17.84 -0.56 -5.94
N GLN A 48 -18.45 -0.09 -7.03
CA GLN A 48 -19.63 -0.72 -7.62
C GLN A 48 -19.38 -2.18 -8.06
N LEU A 49 -18.13 -2.48 -8.47
CA LEU A 49 -17.69 -3.83 -8.83
C LEU A 49 -17.27 -4.68 -7.62
N GLY A 50 -17.35 -4.14 -6.40
CA GLY A 50 -16.98 -4.84 -5.16
C GLY A 50 -15.48 -4.99 -4.93
N TYR A 51 -14.64 -4.31 -5.73
CA TYR A 51 -13.18 -4.48 -5.64
C TYR A 51 -12.58 -3.87 -4.38
N LEU A 52 -13.18 -2.82 -3.81
CA LEU A 52 -12.66 -2.18 -2.61
C LEU A 52 -12.86 -3.08 -1.37
N GLY A 53 -14.00 -3.76 -1.30
CA GLY A 53 -14.37 -4.63 -0.20
C GLY A 53 -14.00 -6.10 -0.39
N VAL A 54 -13.27 -6.47 -1.46
CA VAL A 54 -13.06 -7.89 -1.83
C VAL A 54 -12.44 -8.72 -0.70
N SER A 55 -11.59 -8.12 0.14
CA SER A 55 -10.93 -8.77 1.28
C SER A 55 -11.65 -8.62 2.62
N LEU A 56 -12.77 -7.90 2.65
CA LEU A 56 -13.54 -7.67 3.87
C LEU A 56 -14.62 -8.75 4.05
N PRO A 57 -15.06 -9.02 5.31
CA PRO A 57 -16.05 -10.07 5.59
C PRO A 57 -17.41 -9.79 4.91
N GLU A 58 -18.04 -10.86 4.39
CA GLU A 58 -19.35 -10.80 3.74
C GLU A 58 -20.45 -10.24 4.67
N GLU A 59 -20.40 -10.55 5.97
CA GLU A 59 -21.36 -10.05 6.96
C GLU A 59 -21.42 -8.52 7.07
N TYR A 60 -20.36 -7.83 6.59
CA TYR A 60 -20.27 -6.36 6.53
C TYR A 60 -20.30 -5.84 5.09
N GLY A 61 -20.77 -6.63 4.13
CA GLY A 61 -20.90 -6.21 2.73
C GLY A 61 -19.62 -6.36 1.91
N GLY A 62 -18.58 -7.01 2.44
CA GLY A 62 -17.37 -7.34 1.71
C GLY A 62 -17.52 -8.58 0.80
N GLY A 63 -16.47 -8.92 0.08
CA GLY A 63 -16.44 -10.06 -0.83
C GLY A 63 -16.07 -11.39 -0.18
N GLY A 64 -15.68 -11.41 1.10
CA GLY A 64 -15.25 -12.62 1.81
C GLY A 64 -13.96 -13.27 1.26
N GLY A 65 -13.27 -12.62 0.34
CA GLY A 65 -11.97 -13.02 -0.15
C GLY A 65 -10.84 -12.63 0.81
N GLY A 66 -9.60 -12.67 0.33
CA GLY A 66 -8.41 -12.37 1.12
C GLY A 66 -7.55 -11.26 0.54
N ILE A 67 -6.36 -11.16 1.10
CA ILE A 67 -5.31 -10.28 0.59
C ILE A 67 -4.83 -10.74 -0.79
N ALA A 68 -4.99 -12.02 -1.12
CA ALA A 68 -4.70 -12.55 -2.45
C ALA A 68 -5.55 -11.84 -3.51
N GLU A 69 -6.88 -11.78 -3.35
CA GLU A 69 -7.79 -11.12 -4.28
C GLU A 69 -7.55 -9.62 -4.33
N LEU A 70 -7.39 -8.97 -3.18
CA LEU A 70 -7.12 -7.52 -3.12
C LEU A 70 -5.80 -7.16 -3.81
N SER A 71 -4.76 -8.01 -3.69
CA SER A 71 -3.48 -7.82 -4.37
C SER A 71 -3.61 -7.93 -5.88
N ILE A 72 -4.45 -8.84 -6.38
CA ILE A 72 -4.76 -8.96 -7.82
C ILE A 72 -5.40 -7.66 -8.33
N VAL A 73 -6.37 -7.11 -7.60
CA VAL A 73 -7.04 -5.86 -7.98
C VAL A 73 -6.01 -4.73 -8.11
N LEU A 74 -5.18 -4.54 -7.09
CA LEU A 74 -4.22 -3.43 -7.10
C LEU A 74 -3.12 -3.62 -8.16
N GLU A 75 -2.63 -4.85 -8.35
CA GLU A 75 -1.64 -5.18 -9.37
C GLU A 75 -2.16 -4.88 -10.79
N GLU A 76 -3.40 -5.29 -11.11
CA GLU A 76 -3.94 -5.08 -12.45
C GLU A 76 -4.31 -3.61 -12.73
N LEU A 77 -4.85 -2.87 -11.76
CA LEU A 77 -5.01 -1.43 -11.89
C LEU A 77 -3.65 -0.74 -12.09
N GLY A 78 -2.63 -1.19 -11.35
CA GLY A 78 -1.26 -0.70 -11.52
C GLY A 78 -0.68 -1.00 -12.90
N ALA A 79 -0.90 -2.22 -13.43
CA ALA A 79 -0.47 -2.62 -14.77
C ALA A 79 -1.20 -1.87 -15.89
N ALA A 80 -2.40 -1.35 -15.61
CA ALA A 80 -3.11 -0.42 -16.49
C ALA A 80 -2.66 1.04 -16.34
N GLY A 81 -1.78 1.35 -15.38
CA GLY A 81 -1.28 2.70 -15.12
C GLY A 81 -2.12 3.55 -14.17
N CYS A 82 -3.16 3.00 -13.56
CA CYS A 82 -4.08 3.71 -12.68
C CYS A 82 -4.26 3.02 -11.30
N PRO A 83 -3.17 2.73 -10.55
CA PRO A 83 -3.28 2.14 -9.22
C PRO A 83 -4.00 3.08 -8.25
N LEU A 84 -4.74 2.52 -7.30
CA LEU A 84 -5.43 3.22 -6.22
C LEU A 84 -4.68 3.00 -4.90
N LEU A 85 -3.85 3.96 -4.47
CA LEU A 85 -3.07 3.85 -3.23
C LEU A 85 -3.96 3.66 -1.99
N MET A 86 -5.15 4.30 -1.98
CA MET A 86 -6.06 4.17 -0.84
C MET A 86 -6.59 2.74 -0.64
N MET A 87 -6.47 1.83 -1.62
CA MET A 87 -6.74 0.40 -1.40
C MET A 87 -5.71 -0.26 -0.47
N VAL A 88 -4.47 0.23 -0.46
CA VAL A 88 -3.46 -0.21 0.51
C VAL A 88 -3.81 0.26 1.91
N VAL A 89 -4.21 1.53 2.02
CA VAL A 89 -4.38 2.19 3.33
C VAL A 89 -5.73 1.84 3.96
N SER A 90 -6.81 2.02 3.21
CA SER A 90 -8.17 1.96 3.75
C SER A 90 -8.62 0.50 3.96
N PRO A 91 -8.87 -0.36 2.95
CA PRO A 91 -9.29 -1.72 3.22
C PRO A 91 -8.17 -2.63 3.74
N ALA A 92 -6.94 -2.57 3.16
CA ALA A 92 -5.93 -3.56 3.51
C ALA A 92 -5.30 -3.34 4.88
N ILE A 93 -5.08 -2.09 5.32
CA ILE A 93 -4.58 -1.82 6.68
C ILE A 93 -5.76 -1.63 7.64
N CYS A 94 -6.52 -0.54 7.48
CA CYS A 94 -7.52 -0.13 8.45
C CYS A 94 -8.69 -1.14 8.52
N GLY A 95 -9.21 -1.55 7.36
CA GLY A 95 -10.27 -2.54 7.27
C GLY A 95 -9.89 -3.88 7.89
N THR A 96 -8.68 -4.36 7.63
CA THR A 96 -8.16 -5.60 8.22
C THR A 96 -8.02 -5.51 9.74
N VAL A 97 -7.46 -4.40 10.26
CA VAL A 97 -7.30 -4.20 11.71
C VAL A 97 -8.67 -4.14 12.39
N ILE A 98 -9.61 -3.39 11.86
CA ILE A 98 -10.97 -3.30 12.41
C ILE A 98 -11.69 -4.64 12.31
N SER A 99 -11.58 -5.35 11.18
CA SER A 99 -12.20 -6.66 10.98
C SER A 99 -11.71 -7.69 12.01
N ARG A 100 -10.41 -7.70 12.31
CA ARG A 100 -9.82 -8.67 13.24
C ARG A 100 -10.02 -8.29 14.72
N PHE A 101 -9.91 -7.01 15.06
CA PHE A 101 -9.79 -6.55 16.45
C PHE A 101 -10.83 -5.52 16.89
N GLY A 102 -11.56 -4.93 15.95
CA GLY A 102 -12.61 -3.97 16.29
C GLY A 102 -13.74 -4.60 17.09
N THR A 103 -14.40 -3.78 17.95
CA THR A 103 -15.63 -4.20 18.60
C THR A 103 -16.73 -4.44 17.57
N PRO A 104 -17.83 -5.18 17.91
CA PRO A 104 -18.97 -5.33 17.00
C PRO A 104 -19.52 -3.97 16.52
N GLU A 105 -19.50 -2.95 17.38
CA GLU A 105 -19.95 -1.58 17.08
C GLU A 105 -19.03 -0.92 16.05
N GLN A 106 -17.69 -0.99 16.25
CA GLN A 106 -16.71 -0.47 15.32
C GLN A 106 -16.79 -1.17 13.96
N LYS A 107 -16.95 -2.49 13.94
CA LYS A 107 -17.11 -3.25 12.69
C LYS A 107 -18.34 -2.80 11.92
N ARG A 108 -19.52 -2.70 12.60
CA ARG A 108 -20.76 -2.21 11.98
C ARG A 108 -20.67 -0.76 11.52
N ALA A 109 -19.91 0.08 12.22
CA ALA A 109 -19.78 1.49 11.87
C ALA A 109 -18.87 1.73 10.68
N TRP A 110 -17.83 0.92 10.51
CA TRP A 110 -16.76 1.20 9.53
C TRP A 110 -16.75 0.26 8.35
N LEU A 111 -16.83 -1.07 8.56
CA LEU A 111 -16.59 -2.05 7.50
C LEU A 111 -17.53 -1.95 6.31
N PRO A 112 -18.86 -1.71 6.47
CA PRO A 112 -19.75 -1.55 5.32
C PRO A 112 -19.31 -0.39 4.40
N GLY A 113 -19.03 0.78 4.99
CA GLY A 113 -18.61 1.95 4.20
C GLY A 113 -17.22 1.78 3.58
N LEU A 114 -16.30 1.02 4.22
CA LEU A 114 -15.01 0.66 3.61
C LEU A 114 -15.19 -0.32 2.45
N ALA A 115 -16.16 -1.24 2.54
CA ALA A 115 -16.42 -2.24 1.52
C ALA A 115 -17.06 -1.64 0.26
N ASP A 116 -18.04 -0.75 0.43
CA ASP A 116 -18.76 -0.09 -0.66
C ASP A 116 -18.11 1.24 -1.11
N GLY A 117 -16.99 1.64 -0.50
CA GLY A 117 -16.23 2.82 -0.85
C GLY A 117 -16.85 4.16 -0.45
N THR A 118 -17.98 4.16 0.28
CA THR A 118 -18.64 5.39 0.78
C THR A 118 -17.90 6.02 1.95
N ARG A 119 -17.02 5.25 2.61
CA ARG A 119 -16.08 5.72 3.62
C ARG A 119 -14.67 5.31 3.27
N THR A 120 -13.73 6.14 3.68
CA THR A 120 -12.29 5.85 3.59
C THR A 120 -11.59 6.14 4.91
N MET A 121 -10.50 5.44 5.15
CA MET A 121 -9.63 5.69 6.30
C MET A 121 -8.19 5.92 5.87
N ALA A 122 -7.52 6.85 6.55
CA ALA A 122 -6.07 7.01 6.49
C ALA A 122 -5.40 6.23 7.63
N PHE A 123 -4.08 6.01 7.52
CA PHE A 123 -3.29 5.33 8.54
C PHE A 123 -2.08 6.17 8.95
N GLY A 124 -1.92 6.43 10.24
CA GLY A 124 -0.89 7.31 10.77
C GLY A 124 0.02 6.64 11.81
N ILE A 125 1.24 6.25 11.38
CA ILE A 125 2.27 5.68 12.27
C ILE A 125 3.54 6.54 12.29
N THR A 126 4.05 6.96 11.12
CA THR A 126 5.33 7.63 10.96
C THR A 126 5.35 9.00 11.64
N GLU A 127 6.44 9.31 12.34
CA GLU A 127 6.68 10.60 12.99
C GLU A 127 7.95 11.25 12.45
N PRO A 128 8.15 12.57 12.63
CA PRO A 128 9.35 13.27 12.15
C PRO A 128 10.66 12.58 12.56
N ASP A 129 10.73 12.09 13.81
CA ASP A 129 11.94 11.45 14.37
C ASP A 129 11.82 9.91 14.49
N ALA A 130 10.74 9.31 13.97
CA ALA A 130 10.48 7.88 14.06
C ALA A 130 9.91 7.31 12.73
N GLY A 131 10.76 7.20 11.72
CA GLY A 131 10.46 6.51 10.46
C GLY A 131 10.82 5.03 10.54
N SER A 132 12.05 4.64 10.15
CA SER A 132 12.50 3.24 10.15
C SER A 132 12.45 2.59 11.54
N ASN A 133 12.65 3.34 12.60
CA ASN A 133 12.52 2.86 13.97
C ASN A 133 11.17 3.30 14.58
N SER A 134 10.09 2.68 14.16
CA SER A 134 8.73 2.92 14.67
C SER A 134 8.57 2.60 16.17
N HIS A 135 9.52 1.87 16.77
CA HIS A 135 9.53 1.67 18.24
C HIS A 135 9.82 2.96 19.02
N ARG A 136 10.26 4.02 18.35
CA ARG A 136 10.56 5.32 18.96
C ARG A 136 9.46 6.37 18.74
N ILE A 137 8.29 6.01 18.24
CA ILE A 137 7.17 6.95 18.14
C ILE A 137 6.89 7.59 19.51
N THR A 138 6.56 8.87 19.50
CA THR A 138 6.34 9.70 20.69
C THR A 138 4.90 10.13 20.88
N THR A 139 4.04 9.91 19.89
CA THR A 139 2.59 10.15 20.04
C THR A 139 2.06 9.33 21.20
N THR A 140 1.50 10.01 22.21
CA THR A 140 0.96 9.40 23.42
C THR A 140 -0.56 9.48 23.46
N ALA A 141 -1.16 8.49 24.11
CA ALA A 141 -2.56 8.47 24.49
C ALA A 141 -2.63 8.24 26.00
N ARG A 142 -3.23 9.18 26.74
CA ARG A 142 -3.46 9.06 28.17
C ARG A 142 -4.95 8.95 28.47
N ARG A 143 -5.29 8.25 29.53
CA ARG A 143 -6.66 8.22 30.05
C ARG A 143 -7.02 9.54 30.75
N ASP A 144 -8.25 10.01 30.53
CA ASP A 144 -8.85 11.12 31.24
C ASP A 144 -10.32 10.79 31.58
N GLY A 145 -10.55 10.17 32.72
CA GLY A 145 -11.79 9.48 33.03
C GLY A 145 -11.98 8.27 32.09
N ASP A 146 -13.12 8.21 31.42
CA ASP A 146 -13.42 7.16 30.45
C ASP A 146 -12.84 7.47 29.06
N ASP A 147 -12.45 8.72 28.81
CA ASP A 147 -11.94 9.21 27.52
C ASP A 147 -10.44 8.97 27.35
N TRP A 148 -9.99 9.15 26.12
CA TRP A 148 -8.58 9.21 25.73
C TRP A 148 -8.19 10.62 25.31
N ILE A 149 -6.98 11.05 25.67
CA ILE A 149 -6.37 12.29 25.16
C ILE A 149 -5.12 11.91 24.38
N LEU A 150 -5.13 12.22 23.07
CA LEU A 150 -4.02 11.95 22.16
C LEU A 150 -3.21 13.24 21.91
N THR A 151 -1.89 13.14 22.07
CA THR A 151 -0.96 14.25 21.78
C THR A 151 0.24 13.73 20.99
N GLY A 152 0.57 14.39 19.88
CA GLY A 152 1.69 14.01 19.05
C GLY A 152 1.65 14.57 17.64
N ARG A 153 2.55 14.07 16.79
CA ARG A 153 2.66 14.48 15.38
C ARG A 153 2.87 13.26 14.51
N LYS A 154 2.29 13.28 13.30
CA LYS A 154 2.51 12.27 12.27
C LYS A 154 2.94 12.96 10.98
N VAL A 155 3.70 12.26 10.13
CA VAL A 155 4.22 12.82 8.88
C VAL A 155 4.15 11.78 7.77
N PHE A 156 4.03 12.24 6.53
CA PHE A 156 3.85 11.39 5.34
C PHE A 156 2.60 10.51 5.41
N ILE A 157 1.49 11.09 5.85
CA ILE A 157 0.22 10.39 5.94
C ILE A 157 -0.60 10.65 4.67
N SER A 158 -0.91 9.57 3.94
CA SER A 158 -1.57 9.65 2.63
C SER A 158 -3.09 9.81 2.77
N GLY A 159 -3.69 10.65 1.91
CA GLY A 159 -5.13 10.69 1.67
C GLY A 159 -5.99 11.18 2.83
N VAL A 160 -5.42 11.94 3.77
CA VAL A 160 -6.17 12.45 4.94
C VAL A 160 -7.26 13.45 4.55
N ASP A 161 -7.10 14.11 3.40
CA ASP A 161 -8.07 15.07 2.88
C ASP A 161 -9.39 14.42 2.40
N ILE A 162 -9.35 13.16 2.02
CA ILE A 162 -10.53 12.39 1.61
C ILE A 162 -10.98 11.38 2.66
N ALA A 163 -10.15 11.05 3.65
CA ALA A 163 -10.48 10.07 4.68
C ALA A 163 -11.50 10.62 5.67
N ASP A 164 -12.48 9.80 6.09
CA ASP A 164 -13.45 10.12 7.13
C ASP A 164 -12.84 10.05 8.53
N ALA A 165 -11.84 9.18 8.69
CA ALA A 165 -11.07 9.05 9.92
C ALA A 165 -9.63 8.60 9.61
N THR A 166 -8.75 8.76 10.58
CA THR A 166 -7.39 8.23 10.54
C THR A 166 -7.19 7.22 11.67
N LEU A 167 -6.72 6.02 11.32
CA LEU A 167 -6.28 5.05 12.31
C LEU A 167 -4.87 5.45 12.77
N ILE A 168 -4.78 6.03 13.96
CA ILE A 168 -3.53 6.57 14.53
C ILE A 168 -2.89 5.55 15.45
N VAL A 169 -1.59 5.31 15.25
CA VAL A 169 -0.77 4.55 16.19
C VAL A 169 -0.23 5.51 17.24
N GLY A 170 -0.74 5.38 18.46
CA GLY A 170 -0.22 6.07 19.64
C GLY A 170 0.44 5.08 20.59
N ARG A 171 0.86 5.57 21.76
CA ARG A 171 1.43 4.76 22.84
C ARG A 171 0.74 5.08 24.15
N THR A 172 0.35 4.05 24.88
CA THR A 172 -0.15 4.15 26.25
C THR A 172 0.89 3.67 27.23
N GLU A 173 0.86 4.16 28.45
CA GLU A 173 1.73 3.67 29.52
C GLU A 173 1.13 2.38 30.11
N ASP A 174 1.93 1.33 30.13
CA ASP A 174 1.57 0.10 30.79
C ASP A 174 1.60 0.29 32.32
N ALA A 175 0.46 0.11 32.95
CA ALA A 175 0.29 0.37 34.39
C ALA A 175 1.19 -0.46 35.32
N ARG A 176 1.72 -1.61 34.83
CA ARG A 176 2.58 -2.50 35.62
C ARG A 176 4.06 -2.20 35.45
N SER A 177 4.48 -1.88 34.22
CA SER A 177 5.90 -1.73 33.88
C SER A 177 6.33 -0.28 33.68
N GLY A 178 5.39 0.66 33.58
CA GLY A 178 5.66 2.05 33.19
C GLY A 178 6.18 2.21 31.76
N ARG A 179 6.21 1.13 30.96
CA ARG A 179 6.69 1.17 29.58
C ARG A 179 5.58 1.61 28.62
N LEU A 180 5.96 2.40 27.65
CA LEU A 180 5.04 2.78 26.58
C LEU A 180 4.86 1.62 25.60
N LYS A 181 3.60 1.25 25.32
CA LYS A 181 3.19 0.19 24.40
C LYS A 181 2.31 0.77 23.30
N PRO A 182 2.40 0.29 22.04
CA PRO A 182 1.59 0.81 20.94
C PRO A 182 0.11 0.47 21.15
N CYS A 183 -0.76 1.39 20.73
CA CYS A 183 -2.20 1.23 20.65
C CYS A 183 -2.72 1.93 19.39
N LEU A 184 -3.91 1.54 18.91
CA LEU A 184 -4.51 2.05 17.71
C LEU A 184 -5.83 2.77 18.03
N PHE A 185 -5.97 3.98 17.50
CA PHE A 185 -7.14 4.82 17.76
C PHE A 185 -7.77 5.29 16.45
N ILE A 186 -9.08 5.19 16.34
CA ILE A 186 -9.84 5.81 15.26
C ILE A 186 -10.05 7.28 15.62
N VAL A 187 -9.41 8.16 14.87
CA VAL A 187 -9.50 9.62 15.04
C VAL A 187 -10.38 10.17 13.92
N PRO A 188 -11.59 10.68 14.20
CA PRO A 188 -12.44 11.32 13.19
C PRO A 188 -11.74 12.52 12.55
N ARG A 189 -12.01 12.76 11.26
CA ARG A 189 -11.38 13.86 10.49
C ARG A 189 -11.57 15.23 11.12
N GLU A 190 -12.72 15.48 11.74
CA GLU A 190 -13.09 16.77 12.32
C GLU A 190 -12.94 16.78 13.86
N ALA A 191 -12.15 15.84 14.43
CA ALA A 191 -11.94 15.82 15.88
C ALA A 191 -11.27 17.15 16.34
N PRO A 192 -11.79 17.80 17.39
CA PRO A 192 -11.15 19.00 17.94
C PRO A 192 -9.72 18.73 18.35
N GLY A 193 -8.79 19.64 17.98
CA GLY A 193 -7.36 19.49 18.23
C GLY A 193 -6.63 18.64 17.16
N PHE A 194 -7.34 18.04 16.20
CA PHE A 194 -6.74 17.34 15.08
C PHE A 194 -6.58 18.26 13.86
N SER A 195 -5.35 18.53 13.48
CA SER A 195 -5.04 19.39 12.33
C SER A 195 -4.13 18.68 11.33
N ARG A 196 -4.21 19.09 10.07
CA ARG A 196 -3.50 18.52 8.94
C ARG A 196 -2.93 19.61 8.03
N THR A 197 -1.71 19.42 7.58
CA THR A 197 -1.03 20.33 6.64
C THR A 197 -0.47 19.51 5.50
N VAL A 198 -0.74 19.92 4.26
CA VAL A 198 -0.20 19.27 3.06
C VAL A 198 1.31 19.40 3.04
N ILE A 199 2.01 18.31 2.76
CA ILE A 199 3.44 18.31 2.46
C ILE A 199 3.59 18.48 0.95
N ASP A 200 4.33 19.50 0.53
CA ASP A 200 4.65 19.71 -0.88
C ASP A 200 5.64 18.62 -1.36
N MET A 201 5.21 17.85 -2.33
CA MET A 201 5.95 16.65 -2.80
C MET A 201 6.29 16.76 -4.29
N GLU A 202 7.52 16.42 -4.66
CA GLU A 202 7.90 16.19 -6.06
C GLU A 202 7.36 14.86 -6.61
N LEU A 203 6.54 14.15 -5.84
CA LEU A 203 5.88 12.93 -6.23
C LEU A 203 4.56 13.24 -6.93
N GLN A 204 4.45 12.91 -8.23
CA GLN A 204 3.18 13.02 -8.96
C GLN A 204 2.28 11.83 -8.60
N ALA A 205 1.44 12.01 -7.60
CA ALA A 205 0.44 11.05 -7.13
C ALA A 205 -0.91 11.76 -6.95
N ALA A 206 -2.00 11.01 -7.04
CA ALA A 206 -3.33 11.55 -6.78
C ALA A 206 -3.54 11.78 -5.27
N GLU A 207 -2.93 10.94 -4.44
CA GLU A 207 -3.02 11.04 -2.99
C GLU A 207 -1.96 12.00 -2.45
N LYS A 208 -2.41 13.06 -1.82
CA LYS A 208 -1.54 14.03 -1.12
C LYS A 208 -0.97 13.42 0.15
N GLN A 209 0.18 13.94 0.55
CA GLN A 209 0.84 13.58 1.81
C GLN A 209 0.63 14.68 2.83
N PHE A 210 0.45 14.29 4.10
CA PHE A 210 0.14 15.25 5.16
C PHE A 210 1.06 15.09 6.37
N GLU A 211 1.34 16.22 6.99
CA GLU A 211 1.71 16.30 8.39
C GLU A 211 0.43 16.44 9.21
N LEU A 212 0.33 15.68 10.32
CA LEU A 212 -0.78 15.70 11.27
C LEU A 212 -0.27 16.17 12.62
N VAL A 213 -1.06 17.03 13.28
CA VAL A 213 -0.84 17.42 14.67
C VAL A 213 -2.05 17.00 15.48
N LEU A 214 -1.79 16.29 16.57
CA LEU A 214 -2.77 15.94 17.59
C LEU A 214 -2.46 16.79 18.83
N ASP A 215 -3.25 17.83 19.04
CA ASP A 215 -3.14 18.75 20.18
C ASP A 215 -4.24 18.47 21.18
N GLU A 216 -3.93 17.60 22.15
CA GLU A 216 -4.86 17.12 23.16
C GLU A 216 -6.21 16.64 22.58
N VAL A 217 -6.16 15.86 21.51
CA VAL A 217 -7.37 15.32 20.84
C VAL A 217 -8.10 14.40 21.80
N ARG A 218 -9.31 14.82 22.22
CA ARG A 218 -10.18 14.03 23.10
C ARG A 218 -11.00 13.05 22.27
N LEU A 219 -10.93 11.79 22.64
CA LEU A 219 -11.64 10.69 22.01
C LEU A 219 -12.41 9.88 23.06
N PRO A 220 -13.59 9.35 22.74
CA PRO A 220 -14.32 8.47 23.64
C PRO A 220 -13.59 7.14 23.84
N ALA A 221 -13.98 6.40 24.87
CA ALA A 221 -13.36 5.12 25.22
C ALA A 221 -13.33 4.13 24.06
N ASP A 222 -14.37 4.11 23.25
CA ASP A 222 -14.56 3.22 22.09
C ASP A 222 -13.79 3.62 20.83
N ALA A 223 -12.98 4.69 20.89
CA ALA A 223 -12.05 5.02 19.82
C ALA A 223 -10.83 4.09 19.77
N LEU A 224 -10.50 3.41 20.87
CA LEU A 224 -9.45 2.38 20.91
C LEU A 224 -9.90 1.15 20.10
N VAL A 225 -9.04 0.69 19.19
CA VAL A 225 -9.26 -0.55 18.44
C VAL A 225 -8.52 -1.71 19.12
N GLY A 226 -9.27 -2.74 19.49
CA GLY A 226 -8.74 -3.91 20.16
C GLY A 226 -8.35 -3.67 21.62
N ASP A 227 -7.30 -4.34 22.09
CA ASP A 227 -6.85 -4.32 23.48
C ASP A 227 -5.60 -3.47 23.68
N GLU A 228 -5.50 -2.75 24.79
CA GLU A 228 -4.32 -1.97 25.17
C GLU A 228 -3.05 -2.84 25.27
N ASP A 229 -3.18 -4.11 25.65
CA ASP A 229 -2.06 -5.03 25.86
C ASP A 229 -1.61 -5.76 24.60
N ALA A 230 -2.42 -5.77 23.54
CA ALA A 230 -2.16 -6.49 22.31
C ALA A 230 -1.74 -5.59 21.12
N GLY A 231 -1.50 -4.31 21.33
CA GLY A 231 -1.33 -3.31 20.26
C GLY A 231 -0.22 -3.62 19.27
N LEU A 232 0.86 -4.27 19.68
CA LEU A 232 1.92 -4.69 18.76
C LEU A 232 1.45 -5.77 17.78
N LEU A 233 0.73 -6.79 18.27
CA LEU A 233 0.15 -7.85 17.44
C LEU A 233 -0.88 -7.27 16.47
N GLN A 234 -1.75 -6.39 16.97
CA GLN A 234 -2.79 -5.71 16.21
C GLN A 234 -2.18 -4.84 15.09
N LEU A 235 -1.09 -4.14 15.39
CA LEU A 235 -0.37 -3.33 14.42
C LEU A 235 0.20 -4.20 13.29
N PHE A 236 0.87 -5.30 13.61
CA PHE A 236 1.45 -6.19 12.60
C PHE A 236 0.40 -6.89 11.74
N ALA A 237 -0.81 -7.12 12.24
CA ALA A 237 -1.90 -7.67 11.44
C ALA A 237 -2.29 -6.76 10.26
N GLY A 238 -2.15 -5.43 10.38
CA GLY A 238 -2.31 -4.49 9.26
C GLY A 238 -1.03 -4.30 8.44
N LEU A 239 0.15 -4.34 9.07
CA LEU A 239 1.41 -4.09 8.39
C LEU A 239 1.88 -5.23 7.46
N ASN A 240 1.46 -6.48 7.67
CA ASN A 240 1.76 -7.58 6.75
C ASN A 240 0.98 -7.44 5.43
N PRO A 241 -0.36 -7.24 5.43
CA PRO A 241 -1.11 -6.84 4.24
C PRO A 241 -0.52 -5.61 3.54
N GLU A 242 -0.14 -4.56 4.27
CA GLU A 242 0.46 -3.36 3.70
C GLU A 242 1.70 -3.66 2.84
N ARG A 243 2.60 -4.51 3.32
CA ARG A 243 3.80 -4.91 2.56
C ARG A 243 3.44 -5.70 1.31
N THR A 244 2.49 -6.61 1.41
CA THR A 244 1.99 -7.42 0.28
C THR A 244 1.33 -6.54 -0.76
N MET A 245 0.48 -5.59 -0.34
CA MET A 245 -0.18 -4.64 -1.22
C MET A 245 0.81 -3.65 -1.86
N THR A 246 1.83 -3.21 -1.11
CA THR A 246 2.91 -2.38 -1.67
C THR A 246 3.71 -3.15 -2.73
N ALA A 247 3.91 -4.45 -2.56
CA ALA A 247 4.51 -5.30 -3.60
C ALA A 247 3.61 -5.36 -4.84
N ALA A 248 2.30 -5.56 -4.68
CA ALA A 248 1.33 -5.55 -5.79
C ALA A 248 1.35 -4.21 -6.56
N PHE A 249 1.34 -3.10 -5.82
CA PHE A 249 1.43 -1.75 -6.39
C PHE A 249 2.72 -1.57 -7.23
N ALA A 250 3.86 -1.98 -6.68
CA ALA A 250 5.15 -1.88 -7.36
C ALA A 250 5.24 -2.80 -8.60
N ILE A 251 4.76 -4.04 -8.50
CA ILE A 251 4.71 -4.97 -9.63
C ILE A 251 3.82 -4.42 -10.74
N GLY A 252 2.63 -3.93 -10.41
CA GLY A 252 1.72 -3.31 -11.38
C GLY A 252 2.38 -2.14 -12.11
N MET A 253 3.01 -1.21 -11.37
CA MET A 253 3.74 -0.07 -11.94
C MET A 253 4.88 -0.52 -12.87
N GLY A 254 5.66 -1.51 -12.45
CA GLY A 254 6.76 -2.06 -13.25
C GLY A 254 6.25 -2.73 -14.54
N ARG A 255 5.14 -3.46 -14.46
CA ARG A 255 4.47 -4.10 -15.61
C ARG A 255 3.96 -3.05 -16.61
N TYR A 256 3.36 -1.96 -16.13
CA TYR A 256 2.94 -0.85 -16.98
C TYR A 256 4.13 -0.24 -17.73
N ALA A 257 5.18 0.11 -17.02
CA ALA A 257 6.37 0.71 -17.62
C ALA A 257 7.00 -0.22 -18.65
N LEU A 258 7.16 -1.51 -18.31
CA LEU A 258 7.73 -2.51 -19.19
C LEU A 258 6.89 -2.74 -20.44
N ALA A 259 5.56 -2.83 -20.33
CA ALA A 259 4.66 -2.98 -21.47
C ALA A 259 4.79 -1.81 -22.44
N THR A 260 4.80 -0.58 -21.92
CA THR A 260 5.03 0.63 -22.73
C THR A 260 6.38 0.57 -23.49
N ALA A 261 7.43 0.14 -22.82
CA ALA A 261 8.76 0.03 -23.45
C ALA A 261 8.82 -1.07 -24.50
N VAL A 262 8.18 -2.21 -24.25
CA VAL A 262 8.11 -3.33 -25.19
C VAL A 262 7.35 -2.93 -26.45
N ASP A 263 6.20 -2.26 -26.34
CA ASP A 263 5.42 -1.80 -27.50
C ASP A 263 6.20 -0.76 -28.31
N TYR A 264 6.89 0.16 -27.64
CA TYR A 264 7.78 1.09 -28.30
C TYR A 264 8.92 0.37 -29.02
N ALA A 265 9.58 -0.58 -28.39
CA ALA A 265 10.71 -1.32 -28.95
C ALA A 265 10.32 -2.20 -30.15
N ARG A 266 9.05 -2.64 -30.23
CA ARG A 266 8.52 -3.39 -31.38
C ARG A 266 8.27 -2.54 -32.60
N THR A 267 7.98 -1.26 -32.43
CA THR A 267 7.54 -0.35 -33.50
C THR A 267 8.62 0.66 -33.92
N ARG A 268 9.44 1.10 -32.97
CA ARG A 268 10.50 2.09 -33.24
C ARG A 268 11.62 1.47 -34.06
N GLN A 269 11.80 2.01 -35.27
CA GLN A 269 12.87 1.58 -36.15
C GLN A 269 14.05 2.54 -36.08
N VAL A 270 15.25 1.95 -36.04
CA VAL A 270 16.53 2.61 -36.25
C VAL A 270 17.30 1.76 -37.28
N TRP A 271 17.79 2.40 -38.34
CA TRP A 271 18.33 1.76 -39.51
C TRP A 271 17.29 0.85 -40.21
N LYS A 272 17.43 -0.47 -40.15
CA LYS A 272 16.59 -1.42 -40.91
C LYS A 272 15.62 -2.23 -40.06
N GLU A 273 15.84 -2.25 -38.77
CA GLU A 273 15.12 -3.14 -37.85
C GLU A 273 14.50 -2.37 -36.68
N PRO A 274 13.40 -2.86 -36.07
CA PRO A 274 12.92 -2.35 -34.81
C PRO A 274 14.02 -2.45 -33.73
N ILE A 275 14.09 -1.48 -32.84
CA ILE A 275 15.12 -1.46 -31.79
C ILE A 275 15.06 -2.70 -30.88
N GLY A 276 13.91 -3.33 -30.74
CA GLY A 276 13.73 -4.57 -29.99
C GLY A 276 14.44 -5.79 -30.61
N ALA A 277 14.90 -5.72 -31.86
CA ALA A 277 15.71 -6.77 -32.46
C ALA A 277 17.16 -6.78 -31.91
N HIS A 278 17.61 -5.68 -31.32
CA HIS A 278 18.95 -5.58 -30.76
C HIS A 278 19.02 -6.17 -29.36
N GLN A 279 19.94 -7.10 -29.10
CA GLN A 279 20.10 -7.77 -27.80
C GLN A 279 20.32 -6.76 -26.64
N ALA A 280 21.06 -5.66 -26.91
CA ALA A 280 21.30 -4.61 -25.93
C ALA A 280 20.00 -3.89 -25.47
N VAL A 281 18.89 -3.99 -26.21
CA VAL A 281 17.56 -3.51 -25.86
C VAL A 281 16.68 -4.65 -25.32
N ALA A 282 16.68 -5.79 -26.03
CA ALA A 282 15.82 -6.91 -25.71
C ALA A 282 16.17 -7.59 -24.37
N HIS A 283 17.47 -7.80 -24.09
CA HIS A 283 17.90 -8.51 -22.89
C HIS A 283 17.57 -7.78 -21.58
N PRO A 284 17.81 -6.46 -21.42
CA PRO A 284 17.40 -5.74 -20.23
C PRO A 284 15.87 -5.73 -20.00
N LEU A 285 15.07 -5.66 -21.06
CA LEU A 285 13.61 -5.76 -20.95
C LEU A 285 13.18 -7.17 -20.50
N ALA A 286 13.79 -8.22 -21.06
CA ALA A 286 13.55 -9.60 -20.65
C ALA A 286 13.96 -9.83 -19.18
N GLN A 287 15.09 -9.29 -18.75
CA GLN A 287 15.53 -9.36 -17.36
C GLN A 287 14.54 -8.68 -16.42
N ALA A 288 14.07 -7.46 -16.75
CA ALA A 288 13.07 -6.74 -15.97
C ALA A 288 11.78 -7.55 -15.85
N HIS A 289 11.35 -8.23 -16.94
CA HIS A 289 10.17 -9.11 -16.89
C HIS A 289 10.37 -10.29 -15.93
N ILE A 290 11.50 -10.98 -16.01
CA ILE A 290 11.81 -12.10 -15.11
C ILE A 290 11.79 -11.66 -13.64
N GLU A 291 12.38 -10.53 -13.31
CA GLU A 291 12.44 -10.01 -11.95
C GLU A 291 11.05 -9.63 -11.41
N LEU A 292 10.19 -9.03 -12.24
CA LEU A 292 8.80 -8.74 -11.88
C LEU A 292 8.01 -10.02 -11.63
N GLU A 293 8.17 -11.06 -12.45
CA GLU A 293 7.48 -12.35 -12.26
C GLU A 293 7.96 -13.07 -10.99
N LEU A 294 9.26 -13.05 -10.69
CA LEU A 294 9.78 -13.60 -9.43
C LEU A 294 9.24 -12.86 -8.20
N ALA A 295 9.17 -11.53 -8.27
CA ALA A 295 8.58 -10.71 -7.21
C ALA A 295 7.08 -11.02 -7.03
N ARG A 296 6.33 -11.21 -8.15
CA ARG A 296 4.93 -11.57 -8.13
C ARG A 296 4.69 -12.92 -7.45
N LEU A 297 5.48 -13.94 -7.77
CA LEU A 297 5.38 -15.25 -7.11
C LEU A 297 5.62 -15.16 -5.60
N MET A 298 6.56 -14.33 -5.15
CA MET A 298 6.80 -14.12 -3.72
C MET A 298 5.64 -13.35 -3.06
N MET A 299 5.04 -12.38 -3.74
CA MET A 299 3.85 -11.66 -3.27
C MET A 299 2.65 -12.61 -3.11
N GLN A 300 2.40 -13.47 -4.10
CA GLN A 300 1.33 -14.47 -4.04
C GLN A 300 1.55 -15.44 -2.87
N ARG A 301 2.78 -15.86 -2.61
CA ARG A 301 3.11 -16.66 -1.42
C ARG A 301 2.79 -15.92 -0.13
N ALA A 302 3.16 -14.64 -0.03
CA ALA A 302 2.89 -13.83 1.17
C ALA A 302 1.38 -13.70 1.42
N ALA A 303 0.59 -13.41 0.38
CA ALA A 303 -0.85 -13.32 0.46
C ALA A 303 -1.48 -14.65 0.89
N ALA A 304 -1.11 -15.77 0.26
CA ALA A 304 -1.63 -17.09 0.59
C ALA A 304 -1.33 -17.52 2.03
N LEU A 305 -0.14 -17.23 2.55
CA LEU A 305 0.21 -17.51 3.94
C LEU A 305 -0.63 -16.66 4.91
N TYR A 306 -0.83 -15.38 4.59
CA TYR A 306 -1.64 -14.49 5.39
C TYR A 306 -3.10 -14.94 5.44
N ASP A 307 -3.70 -15.25 4.29
CA ASP A 307 -5.09 -15.70 4.17
C ASP A 307 -5.31 -17.09 4.82
N ALA A 308 -4.26 -17.91 4.90
CA ALA A 308 -4.26 -19.16 5.67
C ALA A 308 -4.07 -18.98 7.18
N GLY A 309 -3.87 -17.77 7.69
CA GLY A 309 -3.67 -17.48 9.12
C GLY A 309 -2.25 -17.72 9.63
N ASP A 310 -1.28 -17.98 8.77
CA ASP A 310 0.15 -18.06 9.14
C ASP A 310 0.77 -16.64 9.17
N ASP A 311 0.47 -15.88 10.22
CA ASP A 311 0.95 -14.50 10.38
C ASP A 311 2.49 -14.39 10.41
N MET A 312 3.20 -15.41 10.91
CA MET A 312 4.66 -15.42 10.99
C MET A 312 5.31 -15.66 9.62
N GLY A 313 4.87 -16.71 8.94
CA GLY A 313 5.32 -17.01 7.58
C GLY A 313 4.94 -15.90 6.58
N ALA A 314 3.74 -15.34 6.73
CA ALA A 314 3.29 -14.19 5.95
C ALA A 314 4.18 -12.96 6.16
N GLY A 315 4.58 -12.68 7.40
CA GLY A 315 5.46 -11.55 7.72
C GLY A 315 6.83 -11.65 7.05
N GLU A 316 7.44 -12.84 7.07
CA GLU A 316 8.71 -13.10 6.37
C GLU A 316 8.55 -12.99 4.86
N ALA A 317 7.55 -13.67 4.28
CA ALA A 317 7.30 -13.66 2.85
C ALA A 317 6.92 -12.25 2.34
N ALA A 318 6.14 -11.46 3.10
CA ALA A 318 5.77 -10.08 2.74
C ALA A 318 6.99 -9.15 2.72
N ASN A 319 7.95 -9.31 3.65
CA ASN A 319 9.21 -8.58 3.60
C ASN A 319 10.00 -8.91 2.32
N MET A 320 10.15 -10.21 1.99
CA MET A 320 10.85 -10.62 0.77
C MET A 320 10.13 -10.13 -0.49
N ALA A 321 8.79 -10.24 -0.54
CA ALA A 321 7.98 -9.78 -1.66
C ALA A 321 8.14 -8.27 -1.88
N LYS A 322 8.03 -7.48 -0.83
CA LYS A 322 8.15 -6.02 -0.90
C LYS A 322 9.55 -5.59 -1.34
N TYR A 323 10.59 -6.25 -0.85
CA TYR A 323 11.96 -6.00 -1.29
C TYR A 323 12.13 -6.30 -2.78
N ALA A 324 11.78 -7.52 -3.20
CA ALA A 324 11.91 -7.96 -4.58
C ALA A 324 11.12 -7.07 -5.56
N ALA A 325 9.86 -6.75 -5.21
CA ALA A 325 8.99 -5.90 -6.02
C ALA A 325 9.52 -4.46 -6.15
N GLY A 326 10.02 -3.87 -5.06
CA GLY A 326 10.60 -2.54 -5.09
C GLY A 326 11.85 -2.45 -5.95
N GLU A 327 12.74 -3.45 -5.87
CA GLU A 327 13.95 -3.53 -6.70
C GLU A 327 13.61 -3.76 -8.19
N ALA A 328 12.70 -4.70 -8.48
CA ALA A 328 12.27 -5.01 -9.84
C ALA A 328 11.54 -3.82 -10.49
N CYS A 329 10.64 -3.16 -9.76
CA CYS A 329 9.92 -1.99 -10.23
C CYS A 329 10.87 -0.86 -10.63
N VAL A 330 11.82 -0.51 -9.77
CA VAL A 330 12.80 0.55 -10.06
C VAL A 330 13.58 0.23 -11.32
N ARG A 331 14.07 -1.01 -11.48
CA ARG A 331 14.80 -1.41 -12.68
C ARG A 331 13.92 -1.42 -13.92
N ALA A 332 12.67 -1.91 -13.81
CA ALA A 332 11.74 -1.91 -14.94
C ALA A 332 11.42 -0.49 -15.42
N VAL A 333 11.15 0.44 -14.51
CA VAL A 333 10.87 1.84 -14.84
C VAL A 333 12.11 2.50 -15.47
N ASP A 334 13.28 2.35 -14.86
CA ASP A 334 14.53 2.94 -15.32
C ASP A 334 14.89 2.44 -16.74
N GLN A 335 14.84 1.12 -16.95
CA GLN A 335 15.08 0.50 -18.24
C GLN A 335 14.05 0.93 -19.29
N SER A 336 12.78 1.10 -18.89
CA SER A 336 11.72 1.52 -19.80
C SER A 336 11.95 2.95 -20.30
N VAL A 337 12.25 3.88 -19.39
CA VAL A 337 12.60 5.26 -19.74
C VAL A 337 13.83 5.29 -20.66
N HIS A 338 14.86 4.50 -20.33
CA HIS A 338 16.06 4.40 -21.15
C HIS A 338 15.77 3.87 -22.56
N THR A 339 14.92 2.85 -22.68
CA THR A 339 14.51 2.25 -23.97
C THR A 339 13.80 3.26 -24.89
N LEU A 340 12.98 4.13 -24.32
CA LEU A 340 12.29 5.18 -25.09
C LEU A 340 13.21 6.38 -25.41
N GLY A 341 14.35 6.52 -24.75
CA GLY A 341 15.23 7.67 -24.92
C GLY A 341 14.50 8.99 -24.57
N GLY A 342 14.61 10.01 -25.40
CA GLY A 342 13.94 11.30 -25.17
C GLY A 342 12.43 11.18 -24.99
N ASN A 343 11.78 10.25 -25.69
CA ASN A 343 10.34 10.00 -25.53
C ASN A 343 9.97 9.49 -24.14
N GLY A 344 10.84 8.75 -23.46
CA GLY A 344 10.63 8.30 -22.08
C GLY A 344 10.53 9.43 -21.06
N LEU A 345 10.97 10.65 -21.42
CA LEU A 345 10.91 11.84 -20.58
C LEU A 345 9.70 12.74 -20.92
N THR A 346 8.93 12.41 -21.97
CA THR A 346 7.76 13.18 -22.36
C THR A 346 6.53 12.82 -21.51
N ARG A 347 5.61 13.76 -21.42
CA ARG A 347 4.31 13.55 -20.77
C ARG A 347 3.44 12.54 -21.52
N GLU A 348 3.59 12.44 -22.83
CA GLU A 348 2.85 11.54 -23.71
C GLU A 348 2.98 10.07 -23.29
N TYR A 349 4.18 9.63 -22.94
CA TYR A 349 4.41 8.25 -22.49
C TYR A 349 4.22 8.04 -20.97
N GLY A 350 4.17 9.11 -20.19
CA GLY A 350 3.87 9.07 -18.75
C GLY A 350 4.90 8.35 -17.87
N LEU A 351 6.07 7.93 -18.43
CA LEU A 351 7.06 7.13 -17.71
C LEU A 351 7.93 7.97 -16.77
N ALA A 352 8.24 9.22 -17.12
CA ALA A 352 9.13 10.07 -16.32
C ALA A 352 8.65 10.25 -14.87
N SER A 353 7.34 10.41 -14.67
CA SER A 353 6.76 10.55 -13.34
C SER A 353 6.86 9.26 -12.52
N LEU A 354 7.02 8.09 -13.15
CA LEU A 354 7.22 6.82 -12.46
C LEU A 354 8.63 6.68 -11.88
N ILE A 355 9.60 7.49 -12.30
CA ILE A 355 10.97 7.46 -11.74
C ILE A 355 10.91 7.78 -10.24
N THR A 356 10.24 8.87 -9.84
CA THR A 356 10.04 9.21 -8.43
C THR A 356 9.11 8.24 -7.74
N ALA A 357 7.98 7.89 -8.37
CA ALA A 357 6.98 6.99 -7.78
C ALA A 357 7.55 5.60 -7.47
N SER A 358 8.41 5.04 -8.34
CA SER A 358 9.04 3.74 -8.11
C SER A 358 9.96 3.72 -6.87
N ARG A 359 10.52 4.88 -6.47
CA ARG A 359 11.39 4.98 -5.28
C ARG A 359 10.60 4.78 -3.98
N VAL A 360 9.32 5.14 -3.95
CA VAL A 360 8.46 4.94 -2.79
C VAL A 360 8.50 3.48 -2.34
N ALA A 361 8.44 2.52 -3.26
CA ALA A 361 8.51 1.10 -2.95
C ALA A 361 9.82 0.64 -2.29
N ARG A 362 10.89 1.42 -2.32
CA ARG A 362 12.14 1.16 -1.58
C ARG A 362 12.15 1.80 -0.18
N ILE A 363 11.29 2.79 0.04
CA ILE A 363 11.27 3.63 1.24
C ILE A 363 10.16 3.16 2.19
N ALA A 364 8.93 3.06 1.68
CA ALA A 364 7.71 2.79 2.44
C ALA A 364 7.12 1.42 2.07
N PRO A 365 6.39 0.76 3.00
CA PRO A 365 6.19 1.09 4.43
C PRO A 365 7.41 0.80 5.31
N VAL A 366 8.32 -0.03 4.84
CA VAL A 366 9.59 -0.40 5.48
C VAL A 366 10.71 -0.22 4.48
N SER A 367 11.81 0.45 4.86
CA SER A 367 12.94 0.63 3.97
C SER A 367 13.59 -0.73 3.59
N ARG A 368 14.19 -0.78 2.39
CA ARG A 368 14.88 -2.00 1.93
C ARG A 368 15.96 -2.46 2.91
N GLU A 369 16.63 -1.54 3.57
CA GLU A 369 17.69 -1.81 4.55
C GLU A 369 17.12 -2.46 5.81
N MET A 370 15.96 -2.01 6.28
CA MET A 370 15.30 -2.64 7.43
C MET A 370 14.77 -4.04 7.10
N ILE A 371 14.33 -4.28 5.85
CA ILE A 371 13.97 -5.64 5.40
C ILE A 371 15.21 -6.54 5.39
N LEU A 372 16.34 -6.06 4.86
CA LEU A 372 17.59 -6.82 4.86
C LEU A 372 18.06 -7.13 6.28
N ASN A 373 17.93 -6.18 7.22
CA ASN A 373 18.18 -6.42 8.63
C ASN A 373 17.27 -7.51 9.21
N PHE A 374 15.96 -7.45 8.91
CA PHE A 374 15.02 -8.47 9.35
C PHE A 374 15.42 -9.86 8.85
N ILE A 375 15.66 -10.01 7.55
CA ILE A 375 16.08 -11.30 6.96
C ILE A 375 17.41 -11.77 7.55
N SER A 376 18.40 -10.87 7.67
CA SER A 376 19.69 -11.22 8.27
C SER A 376 19.56 -11.77 9.69
N HIS A 377 18.75 -11.12 10.53
CA HIS A 377 18.66 -11.46 11.94
C HIS A 377 17.65 -12.56 12.24
N GLN A 378 16.48 -12.52 11.60
CA GLN A 378 15.39 -13.43 11.94
C GLN A 378 15.43 -14.72 11.11
N THR A 379 15.76 -14.61 9.81
CA THR A 379 15.78 -15.77 8.92
C THR A 379 17.15 -16.46 8.88
N LEU A 380 18.22 -15.67 8.75
CA LEU A 380 19.59 -16.20 8.63
C LEU A 380 20.31 -16.33 9.97
N HIS A 381 19.71 -15.84 11.06
CA HIS A 381 20.26 -15.87 12.42
C HIS A 381 21.65 -15.24 12.55
N LEU A 382 21.96 -14.24 11.71
CA LEU A 382 23.21 -13.50 11.79
C LEU A 382 23.23 -12.57 13.00
N PRO A 383 24.39 -12.27 13.59
CA PRO A 383 24.51 -11.34 14.69
C PRO A 383 23.99 -9.94 14.32
N LYS A 384 23.33 -9.28 15.29
CA LYS A 384 22.90 -7.89 15.12
C LYS A 384 24.10 -6.94 15.15
N SER A 385 24.06 -5.90 14.33
CA SER A 385 25.10 -4.84 14.30
C SER A 385 24.83 -3.69 15.26
N TYR A 386 23.66 -3.66 15.88
CA TYR A 386 23.19 -2.62 16.81
C TYR A 386 22.20 -3.19 17.83
#